data_fb05dbc787dfdd8f7087c5e8bc5e31d9
#
_entry.id   fb05dbc787dfdd8f7087c5e8bc5e31d9
#
_cell.length_a   1.000
_cell.length_b   1.000
_cell.length_c   1.000
_cell.angle_alpha   90.00
_cell.angle_beta   90.00
_cell.angle_gamma   90.00
#
_symmetry.space_group_name_H-M   'P 1'
#
loop_
_entity.id
_entity.type
_entity.pdbx_description
1 polymer ?
#
loop_
_entity_poly.entity_id
_entity_poly.type
_entity_poly.pdbx_seq_one_letter_code
_entity_poly.pdbx_strand_id
1 'polypeptide(L)'
;HHTKFIAKQEGRNLKYIKKCFHVPLKGPDFETLKILKLIAKNNIVLNTGHLSAIETLILVKYAKKLGVKKILVPANNFDIATISKLKQFKVVFEFSYFFISRAINIPLTHVDGEKHKITGTNENKLKELIKEAEPKNVILSSDSGVSVLPLPHLSFYKFIKIIINFGFSKKEINYMIKINSKNLFNL
;
A
#
# COMPACT_ATOMS: atom_id res chain seq x y z
N HIS A 1 3.21 -8.36 -12.45
CA HIS A 1 3.12 -7.41 -11.35
C HIS A 1 2.00 -7.70 -10.35
N HIS A 2 1.10 -8.65 -10.65
CA HIS A 2 -0.03 -8.92 -9.76
C HIS A 2 0.32 -9.91 -8.67
N THR A 3 -0.20 -9.65 -7.49
CA THR A 3 -0.30 -10.66 -6.44
C THR A 3 -1.54 -11.53 -6.69
N LYS A 4 -1.56 -12.74 -6.15
CA LYS A 4 -2.76 -13.60 -6.23
C LYS A 4 -3.98 -12.93 -5.62
N PHE A 5 -3.79 -12.11 -4.59
CA PHE A 5 -4.86 -11.39 -3.93
C PHE A 5 -5.54 -10.40 -4.89
N ILE A 6 -4.79 -9.50 -5.51
CA ILE A 6 -5.35 -8.53 -6.47
C ILE A 6 -5.93 -9.22 -7.70
N ALA A 7 -5.22 -10.19 -8.28
CA ALA A 7 -5.70 -10.91 -9.45
C ALA A 7 -7.06 -11.61 -9.21
N LYS A 8 -7.30 -12.10 -7.99
CA LYS A 8 -8.61 -12.63 -7.59
C LYS A 8 -9.67 -11.54 -7.49
N GLN A 9 -9.35 -10.39 -6.88
CA GLN A 9 -10.29 -9.26 -6.78
C GLN A 9 -10.69 -8.72 -8.17
N GLU A 10 -9.75 -8.69 -9.10
CA GLU A 10 -9.97 -8.28 -10.48
C GLU A 10 -10.74 -9.32 -11.32
N GLY A 11 -11.02 -10.50 -10.78
CA GLY A 11 -11.72 -11.56 -11.50
C GLY A 11 -10.89 -12.22 -12.60
N ARG A 12 -9.56 -12.20 -12.51
CA ARG A 12 -8.67 -12.85 -13.47
C ARG A 12 -8.90 -14.36 -13.51
N ASN A 13 -8.63 -14.97 -14.66
CA ASN A 13 -8.77 -16.41 -14.82
C ASN A 13 -7.74 -17.19 -13.98
N LEU A 14 -8.05 -18.46 -13.69
CA LEU A 14 -7.21 -19.31 -12.83
C LEU A 14 -5.80 -19.51 -13.37
N LYS A 15 -5.61 -19.58 -14.70
CA LYS A 15 -4.29 -19.73 -15.34
C LYS A 15 -3.40 -18.52 -15.04
N TYR A 16 -3.97 -17.32 -15.09
CA TYR A 16 -3.29 -16.09 -14.73
C TYR A 16 -2.96 -16.04 -13.23
N ILE A 17 -3.96 -16.29 -12.37
CA ILE A 17 -3.81 -16.27 -10.90
C ILE A 17 -2.70 -17.21 -10.42
N LYS A 18 -2.58 -18.42 -11.01
CA LYS A 18 -1.53 -19.39 -10.65
C LYS A 18 -0.12 -18.85 -10.86
N LYS A 19 0.10 -17.92 -11.80
CA LYS A 19 1.40 -17.30 -12.09
C LYS A 19 1.71 -16.08 -11.23
N CYS A 20 0.73 -15.57 -10.47
CA CYS A 20 0.91 -14.39 -9.66
C CYS A 20 1.67 -14.69 -8.37
N PHE A 21 2.41 -13.68 -7.89
CA PHE A 21 3.13 -13.75 -6.62
C PHE A 21 2.17 -13.93 -5.43
N HIS A 22 2.60 -14.67 -4.45
CA HIS A 22 1.91 -14.81 -3.16
C HIS A 22 2.90 -15.21 -2.07
N VAL A 23 2.52 -14.97 -0.82
CA VAL A 23 3.26 -15.43 0.36
C VAL A 23 2.49 -16.58 1.00
N PRO A 24 3.03 -17.81 1.01
CA PRO A 24 2.38 -18.95 1.66
C PRO A 24 2.15 -18.73 3.16
N LEU A 25 1.09 -19.30 3.73
CA LEU A 25 0.78 -19.16 5.15
C LEU A 25 1.88 -19.70 6.07
N LYS A 26 2.62 -20.70 5.65
CA LYS A 26 3.79 -21.25 6.37
C LYS A 26 5.04 -20.37 6.31
N GLY A 27 5.04 -19.31 5.50
CA GLY A 27 6.13 -18.36 5.34
C GLY A 27 6.58 -18.18 3.90
N PRO A 28 7.43 -17.18 3.63
CA PRO A 28 7.98 -16.92 2.30
C PRO A 28 8.82 -18.12 1.81
N ASP A 29 8.80 -18.33 0.50
CA ASP A 29 9.66 -19.32 -0.15
C ASP A 29 11.15 -18.90 -0.14
N PHE A 30 12.00 -19.83 -0.58
CA PHE A 30 13.44 -19.64 -0.55
C PHE A 30 13.91 -18.42 -1.37
N GLU A 31 13.31 -18.19 -2.53
CA GLU A 31 13.70 -17.07 -3.40
C GLU A 31 13.27 -15.72 -2.77
N THR A 32 12.08 -15.67 -2.19
CA THR A 32 11.63 -14.49 -1.43
C THR A 32 12.55 -14.21 -0.25
N LEU A 33 12.98 -15.24 0.49
CA LEU A 33 13.93 -15.08 1.60
C LEU A 33 15.29 -14.55 1.14
N LYS A 34 15.81 -14.99 -0.02
CA LYS A 34 17.02 -14.41 -0.61
C LYS A 34 16.87 -12.92 -0.91
N ILE A 35 15.74 -12.54 -1.53
CA ILE A 35 15.43 -11.13 -1.84
C ILE A 35 15.38 -10.30 -0.56
N LEU A 36 14.69 -10.77 0.48
CA LEU A 36 14.63 -10.08 1.76
C LEU A 36 16.00 -9.88 2.41
N LYS A 37 16.91 -10.87 2.32
CA LYS A 37 18.29 -10.74 2.79
C LYS A 37 19.07 -9.68 2.01
N LEU A 38 18.89 -9.60 0.68
CA LEU A 38 19.51 -8.57 -0.16
C LEU A 38 18.99 -7.18 0.20
N ILE A 39 17.68 -7.02 0.39
CA ILE A 39 17.04 -5.78 0.84
C ILE A 39 17.60 -5.34 2.19
N ALA A 40 17.72 -6.26 3.15
CA ALA A 40 18.25 -5.97 4.47
C ALA A 40 19.74 -5.54 4.39
N LYS A 41 20.56 -6.29 3.66
CA LYS A 41 22.01 -6.03 3.48
C LYS A 41 22.26 -4.64 2.89
N ASN A 42 21.46 -4.22 1.92
CA ASN A 42 21.66 -2.98 1.19
C ASN A 42 20.80 -1.81 1.75
N ASN A 43 20.10 -2.01 2.88
CA ASN A 43 19.24 -1.01 3.51
C ASN A 43 18.20 -0.39 2.54
N ILE A 44 17.65 -1.21 1.63
CA ILE A 44 16.66 -0.82 0.63
C ILE A 44 15.26 -0.82 1.28
N VAL A 45 14.35 0.00 0.76
CA VAL A 45 12.93 -0.01 1.17
C VAL A 45 12.24 -1.24 0.57
N LEU A 46 11.66 -2.08 1.43
CA LEU A 46 10.73 -3.13 1.01
C LEU A 46 9.34 -2.53 0.85
N ASN A 47 8.81 -2.48 -0.37
CA ASN A 47 7.38 -2.25 -0.60
C ASN A 47 6.68 -3.61 -0.67
N THR A 48 5.67 -3.83 0.18
CA THR A 48 4.95 -5.12 0.24
C THR A 48 4.01 -5.33 -0.93
N GLY A 49 3.73 -4.28 -1.70
CA GLY A 49 2.78 -4.33 -2.81
C GLY A 49 1.36 -4.70 -2.37
N HIS A 50 0.58 -5.23 -3.29
CA HIS A 50 -0.84 -5.54 -3.07
C HIS A 50 -1.06 -6.98 -2.56
N LEU A 51 -0.38 -7.36 -1.49
CA LEU A 51 -0.63 -8.61 -0.78
C LEU A 51 -1.91 -8.53 0.06
N SER A 52 -2.52 -9.67 0.37
CA SER A 52 -3.58 -9.72 1.37
C SER A 52 -3.06 -9.35 2.77
N ALA A 53 -3.97 -9.01 3.70
CA ALA A 53 -3.62 -8.67 5.08
C ALA A 53 -2.75 -9.76 5.75
N ILE A 54 -3.13 -11.03 5.61
CA ILE A 54 -2.41 -12.17 6.18
C ILE A 54 -1.02 -12.31 5.53
N GLU A 55 -0.93 -12.27 4.21
CA GLU A 55 0.34 -12.37 3.49
C GLU A 55 1.29 -11.22 3.85
N THR A 56 0.76 -10.00 3.99
CA THR A 56 1.54 -8.83 4.41
C THR A 56 2.09 -9.01 5.82
N LEU A 57 1.27 -9.46 6.78
CA LEU A 57 1.72 -9.74 8.15
C LEU A 57 2.83 -10.79 8.18
N ILE A 58 2.69 -11.87 7.40
CA ILE A 58 3.71 -12.91 7.31
C ILE A 58 5.01 -12.33 6.71
N LEU A 59 4.91 -11.65 5.56
CA LEU A 59 6.07 -11.06 4.89
C LEU A 59 6.81 -10.08 5.79
N VAL A 60 6.10 -9.16 6.43
CA VAL A 60 6.67 -8.16 7.35
C VAL A 60 7.36 -8.82 8.53
N LYS A 61 6.75 -9.85 9.14
CA LYS A 61 7.37 -10.61 10.24
C LYS A 61 8.70 -11.23 9.83
N TYR A 62 8.77 -11.88 8.66
CA TYR A 62 10.00 -12.47 8.16
C TYR A 62 11.03 -11.42 7.74
N ALA A 63 10.59 -10.33 7.08
CA ALA A 63 11.45 -9.21 6.72
C ALA A 63 12.13 -8.61 7.95
N LYS A 64 11.39 -8.36 9.03
CA LYS A 64 11.94 -7.85 10.30
C LYS A 64 12.92 -8.83 10.95
N LYS A 65 12.62 -10.14 10.95
CA LYS A 65 13.55 -11.17 11.44
C LYS A 65 14.87 -11.20 10.64
N LEU A 66 14.83 -10.90 9.35
CA LEU A 66 16.02 -10.84 8.48
C LEU A 66 16.73 -9.49 8.50
N GLY A 67 16.28 -8.52 9.34
CA GLY A 67 16.92 -7.22 9.52
C GLY A 67 16.49 -6.14 8.53
N VAL A 68 15.39 -6.32 7.80
CA VAL A 68 14.83 -5.26 6.94
C VAL A 68 14.33 -4.11 7.81
N LYS A 69 14.98 -2.95 7.70
CA LYS A 69 14.68 -1.77 8.53
C LYS A 69 13.51 -0.96 7.99
N LYS A 70 13.44 -0.78 6.67
CA LYS A 70 12.52 0.12 5.96
C LYS A 70 11.46 -0.69 5.23
N ILE A 71 10.21 -0.59 5.66
CA ILE A 71 9.09 -1.31 5.04
C ILE A 71 7.96 -0.33 4.77
N LEU A 72 7.52 -0.25 3.52
CA LEU A 72 6.37 0.49 3.05
C LEU A 72 5.22 -0.49 2.77
N VAL A 73 4.05 -0.20 3.32
CA VAL A 73 2.86 -1.05 3.22
C VAL A 73 1.72 -0.27 2.58
N PRO A 74 1.35 -0.54 1.32
CA PRO A 74 0.11 -0.03 0.74
C PRO A 74 -1.10 -0.58 1.49
N ALA A 75 -1.86 0.29 2.18
CA ALA A 75 -2.80 -0.15 3.21
C ALA A 75 -4.27 0.20 2.93
N ASN A 76 -4.60 0.70 1.74
CA ASN A 76 -5.95 1.16 1.41
C ASN A 76 -7.05 0.10 1.58
N ASN A 77 -6.71 -1.19 1.43
CA ASN A 77 -7.65 -2.31 1.46
C ASN A 77 -7.67 -3.07 2.79
N PHE A 78 -6.93 -2.59 3.79
CA PHE A 78 -6.87 -3.26 5.09
C PHE A 78 -8.02 -2.84 6.00
N ASP A 79 -8.17 -3.56 7.09
CA ASP A 79 -9.00 -3.20 8.23
C ASP A 79 -8.15 -2.63 9.37
N ILE A 80 -8.80 -2.05 10.36
CA ILE A 80 -8.17 -1.44 11.53
C ILE A 80 -7.33 -2.47 12.30
N ALA A 81 -7.83 -3.69 12.46
CA ALA A 81 -7.13 -4.74 13.18
C ALA A 81 -5.80 -5.12 12.50
N THR A 82 -5.77 -5.14 11.16
CA THR A 82 -4.56 -5.39 10.39
C THR A 82 -3.55 -4.24 10.55
N ILE A 83 -4.01 -2.98 10.48
CA ILE A 83 -3.15 -1.80 10.71
C ILE A 83 -2.53 -1.88 12.11
N SER A 84 -3.35 -2.15 13.15
CA SER A 84 -2.87 -2.27 14.53
C SER A 84 -1.80 -3.35 14.70
N LYS A 85 -1.98 -4.53 14.09
CA LYS A 85 -0.97 -5.59 14.10
C LYS A 85 0.31 -5.21 13.35
N LEU A 86 0.21 -4.56 12.19
CA LEU A 86 1.36 -4.15 11.38
C LEU A 86 2.14 -3.00 12.04
N LYS A 87 1.47 -2.08 12.73
CA LYS A 87 2.08 -0.97 13.47
C LYS A 87 3.13 -1.43 14.48
N GLN A 88 2.94 -2.60 15.11
CA GLN A 88 3.90 -3.19 16.05
C GLN A 88 5.28 -3.46 15.43
N PHE A 89 5.35 -3.64 14.12
CA PHE A 89 6.59 -3.85 13.37
C PHE A 89 7.26 -2.55 12.91
N LYS A 90 6.76 -1.37 13.31
CA LYS A 90 7.30 -0.06 12.93
C LYS A 90 7.44 0.06 11.40
N VAL A 91 6.39 -0.27 10.67
CA VAL A 91 6.27 -0.08 9.22
C VAL A 91 5.74 1.30 8.92
N VAL A 92 5.92 1.77 7.67
CA VAL A 92 5.28 2.98 7.14
C VAL A 92 4.11 2.54 6.27
N PHE A 93 2.95 3.13 6.48
CA PHE A 93 1.75 2.86 5.71
C PHE A 93 1.60 3.86 4.57
N GLU A 94 1.20 3.38 3.40
CA GLU A 94 0.86 4.23 2.26
C GLU A 94 -0.64 4.22 2.01
N PHE A 95 -1.22 5.41 1.90
CA PHE A 95 -2.58 5.61 1.44
C PHE A 95 -2.58 6.48 0.19
N SER A 96 -3.36 6.05 -0.83
CA SER A 96 -3.35 6.68 -2.15
C SER A 96 -4.69 7.26 -2.53
N TYR A 97 -4.67 8.41 -3.22
CA TYR A 97 -5.87 9.08 -3.72
C TYR A 97 -6.70 8.20 -4.65
N PHE A 98 -6.05 7.37 -5.47
CA PHE A 98 -6.72 6.47 -6.40
C PHE A 98 -7.87 5.70 -5.74
N PHE A 99 -7.64 5.12 -4.56
CA PHE A 99 -8.58 4.22 -3.88
C PHE A 99 -9.82 4.89 -3.28
N ILE A 100 -9.84 6.24 -3.18
CA ILE A 100 -11.01 7.02 -2.75
C ILE A 100 -11.59 7.87 -3.88
N SER A 101 -10.94 7.87 -5.04
CA SER A 101 -11.38 8.64 -6.20
C SER A 101 -12.51 7.94 -6.95
N ARG A 102 -13.22 8.71 -7.79
CA ARG A 102 -14.24 8.13 -8.69
C ARG A 102 -13.64 7.13 -9.71
N ALA A 103 -12.34 7.20 -9.96
CA ALA A 103 -11.64 6.29 -10.86
C ALA A 103 -11.80 4.82 -10.46
N ILE A 104 -11.96 4.54 -9.16
CA ILE A 104 -12.15 3.18 -8.64
C ILE A 104 -13.41 2.50 -9.19
N ASN A 105 -14.43 3.27 -9.61
CA ASN A 105 -15.67 2.78 -10.16
C ASN A 105 -15.64 2.63 -11.69
N ILE A 106 -14.55 3.07 -12.33
CA ILE A 106 -14.38 2.99 -13.78
C ILE A 106 -13.64 1.68 -14.07
N PRO A 107 -14.22 0.79 -14.88
CA PRO A 107 -13.50 -0.42 -15.30
C PRO A 107 -12.21 -0.03 -16.01
N LEU A 108 -11.06 -0.38 -15.42
CA LEU A 108 -9.76 -0.14 -16.04
C LEU A 108 -9.52 -1.20 -17.11
N THR A 109 -9.20 -0.76 -18.31
CA THR A 109 -8.67 -1.63 -19.35
C THR A 109 -7.15 -1.53 -19.30
N HIS A 110 -6.50 -2.65 -19.04
CA HIS A 110 -5.05 -2.76 -19.06
C HIS A 110 -4.57 -3.31 -20.41
N VAL A 111 -3.29 -3.53 -20.51
CA VAL A 111 -2.59 -3.98 -21.72
C VAL A 111 -3.23 -5.20 -22.39
N ASP A 112 -3.89 -6.05 -21.65
CA ASP A 112 -4.58 -7.25 -22.11
C ASP A 112 -6.05 -7.04 -22.52
N GLY A 113 -6.53 -5.78 -22.50
CA GLY A 113 -7.89 -5.43 -22.92
C GLY A 113 -9.02 -5.89 -21.99
N GLU A 114 -8.70 -6.57 -20.88
CA GLU A 114 -9.70 -6.99 -19.90
C GLU A 114 -10.12 -5.82 -19.01
N LYS A 115 -11.39 -5.80 -18.61
CA LYS A 115 -11.94 -4.82 -17.66
C LYS A 115 -11.69 -5.30 -16.24
N HIS A 116 -10.96 -4.50 -15.46
CA HIS A 116 -10.65 -4.81 -14.07
C HIS A 116 -11.37 -3.85 -13.14
N LYS A 117 -11.94 -4.40 -12.08
CA LYS A 117 -12.55 -3.63 -11.00
C LYS A 117 -11.72 -3.79 -9.74
N ILE A 118 -11.16 -2.70 -9.26
CA ILE A 118 -10.37 -2.66 -8.02
C ILE A 118 -11.29 -2.22 -6.88
N THR A 119 -11.13 -2.83 -5.71
CA THR A 119 -11.89 -2.45 -4.51
C THR A 119 -11.34 -1.16 -3.93
N GLY A 120 -12.18 -0.13 -3.89
CA GLY A 120 -11.86 1.15 -3.24
C GLY A 120 -12.15 1.16 -1.75
N THR A 121 -11.89 2.31 -1.16
CA THR A 121 -12.30 2.62 0.21
C THR A 121 -13.09 3.93 0.24
N ASN A 122 -13.84 4.19 1.30
CA ASN A 122 -14.51 5.48 1.48
C ASN A 122 -13.71 6.39 2.42
N GLU A 123 -14.04 7.68 2.42
CA GLU A 123 -13.32 8.70 3.20
C GLU A 123 -13.37 8.43 4.71
N ASN A 124 -14.51 7.98 5.24
CA ASN A 124 -14.64 7.68 6.67
C ASN A 124 -13.72 6.54 7.09
N LYS A 125 -13.73 5.44 6.34
CA LYS A 125 -12.81 4.32 6.58
C LYS A 125 -11.36 4.75 6.45
N LEU A 126 -11.01 5.54 5.43
CA LEU A 126 -9.65 6.06 5.26
C LEU A 126 -9.21 6.89 6.46
N LYS A 127 -10.08 7.79 6.96
CA LYS A 127 -9.79 8.59 8.16
C LYS A 127 -9.47 7.71 9.37
N GLU A 128 -10.27 6.66 9.59
CA GLU A 128 -10.05 5.71 10.71
C GLU A 128 -8.74 4.95 10.55
N LEU A 129 -8.43 4.46 9.33
CA LEU A 129 -7.17 3.76 9.04
C LEU A 129 -5.95 4.66 9.29
N ILE A 130 -5.99 5.93 8.85
CA ILE A 130 -4.91 6.89 9.09
C ILE A 130 -4.74 7.17 10.59
N LYS A 131 -5.84 7.32 11.33
CA LYS A 131 -5.80 7.51 12.80
C LYS A 131 -5.14 6.32 13.50
N GLU A 132 -5.53 5.08 13.14
CA GLU A 132 -4.94 3.87 13.72
C GLU A 132 -3.46 3.71 13.35
N ALA A 133 -3.09 4.00 12.09
CA ALA A 133 -1.70 3.97 11.63
C ALA A 133 -0.82 5.02 12.32
N GLU A 134 -1.41 6.10 12.82
CA GLU A 134 -0.80 7.32 13.35
C GLU A 134 -0.07 8.13 12.25
N PRO A 135 -0.38 9.42 12.07
CA PRO A 135 0.16 10.26 10.98
C PRO A 135 1.68 10.24 10.84
N LYS A 136 2.42 10.02 11.94
CA LYS A 136 3.89 9.90 11.93
C LYS A 136 4.41 8.64 11.21
N ASN A 137 3.53 7.67 10.92
CA ASN A 137 3.87 6.42 10.22
C ASN A 137 3.17 6.33 8.85
N VAL A 138 2.59 7.42 8.34
CA VAL A 138 1.78 7.43 7.12
C VAL A 138 2.45 8.26 6.04
N ILE A 139 2.45 7.75 4.81
CA ILE A 139 2.77 8.48 3.58
C ILE A 139 1.51 8.56 2.73
N LEU A 140 1.25 9.76 2.19
CA LEU A 140 0.18 9.97 1.21
C LEU A 140 0.77 9.98 -0.20
N SER A 141 0.08 9.32 -1.14
CA SER A 141 0.45 9.31 -2.55
C SER A 141 -0.77 9.57 -3.44
N SER A 142 -0.54 9.93 -4.69
CA SER A 142 -1.64 10.08 -5.65
C SER A 142 -2.01 8.77 -6.32
N ASP A 143 -1.04 7.89 -6.52
CA ASP A 143 -1.16 6.68 -7.36
C ASP A 143 -1.76 7.01 -8.72
N SER A 144 -1.30 8.13 -9.31
CA SER A 144 -1.76 8.66 -10.59
C SER A 144 -0.80 8.20 -11.67
N GLY A 145 -1.28 7.42 -12.58
CA GLY A 145 -0.54 6.89 -13.74
C GLY A 145 -1.51 6.27 -14.73
N VAL A 146 -2.80 6.38 -14.43
CA VAL A 146 -3.90 5.89 -15.25
C VAL A 146 -4.68 7.05 -15.85
N SER A 147 -5.17 6.89 -17.08
CA SER A 147 -5.87 7.94 -17.85
C SER A 147 -7.15 8.46 -17.21
N VAL A 148 -7.72 7.70 -16.28
CA VAL A 148 -8.97 8.05 -15.57
C VAL A 148 -8.76 8.98 -14.37
N LEU A 149 -7.50 9.27 -14.00
CA LEU A 149 -7.15 10.22 -12.96
C LEU A 149 -6.63 11.54 -13.55
N PRO A 150 -6.82 12.66 -12.83
CA PRO A 150 -6.12 13.90 -13.15
C PRO A 150 -4.60 13.72 -13.07
N LEU A 151 -3.86 14.71 -13.59
CA LEU A 151 -2.41 14.76 -13.45
C LEU A 151 -1.96 14.56 -11.99
N PRO A 152 -0.79 13.94 -11.75
CA PRO A 152 -0.36 13.55 -10.39
C PRO A 152 -0.42 14.67 -9.35
N HIS A 153 0.01 15.88 -9.70
CA HIS A 153 -0.02 17.02 -8.79
C HIS A 153 -1.46 17.48 -8.46
N LEU A 154 -2.39 17.42 -9.43
CA LEU A 154 -3.80 17.75 -9.20
C LEU A 154 -4.50 16.69 -8.34
N SER A 155 -4.22 15.42 -8.60
CA SER A 155 -4.72 14.31 -7.79
C SER A 155 -4.22 14.41 -6.35
N PHE A 156 -2.93 14.69 -6.17
CA PHE A 156 -2.34 14.86 -4.85
C PHE A 156 -2.91 16.08 -4.10
N TYR A 157 -3.10 17.19 -4.80
CA TYR A 157 -3.75 18.38 -4.22
C TYR A 157 -5.17 18.10 -3.75
N LYS A 158 -5.97 17.38 -4.57
CA LYS A 158 -7.32 16.96 -4.16
C LYS A 158 -7.27 16.07 -2.92
N PHE A 159 -6.31 15.15 -2.86
CA PHE A 159 -6.14 14.27 -1.72
C PHE A 159 -5.82 15.06 -0.44
N ILE A 160 -4.89 16.01 -0.50
CA ILE A 160 -4.54 16.86 0.64
C ILE A 160 -5.77 17.62 1.15
N LYS A 161 -6.64 18.14 0.27
CA LYS A 161 -7.89 18.82 0.69
C LYS A 161 -8.79 17.87 1.50
N ILE A 162 -8.96 16.64 1.07
CA ILE A 162 -9.73 15.62 1.79
C ILE A 162 -9.12 15.36 3.17
N ILE A 163 -7.79 15.22 3.25
CA ILE A 163 -7.07 14.99 4.51
C ILE A 163 -7.21 16.19 5.47
N ILE A 164 -7.19 17.42 4.97
CA ILE A 164 -7.47 18.62 5.77
C ILE A 164 -8.88 18.55 6.37
N ASN A 165 -9.88 18.16 5.57
CA ASN A 165 -11.28 18.05 6.02
C ASN A 165 -11.46 16.92 7.08
N PHE A 166 -10.53 15.98 7.18
CA PHE A 166 -10.54 14.99 8.25
C PHE A 166 -10.18 15.58 9.62
N GLY A 167 -9.65 16.80 9.67
CA GLY A 167 -9.33 17.51 10.89
C GLY A 167 -7.94 17.20 11.45
N PHE A 168 -7.04 16.63 10.65
CA PHE A 168 -5.63 16.50 11.06
C PHE A 168 -4.95 17.87 11.13
N SER A 169 -4.07 18.04 12.13
CA SER A 169 -3.29 19.25 12.32
C SER A 169 -2.28 19.47 11.17
N LYS A 170 -1.85 20.73 10.98
CA LYS A 170 -0.81 21.07 10.01
C LYS A 170 0.47 20.25 10.22
N LYS A 171 0.83 19.98 11.47
CA LYS A 171 1.99 19.14 11.82
C LYS A 171 1.82 17.70 11.36
N GLU A 172 0.67 17.09 11.59
CA GLU A 172 0.35 15.72 11.15
C GLU A 172 0.34 15.62 9.63
N ILE A 173 -0.28 16.58 8.95
CA ILE A 173 -0.26 16.64 7.48
C ILE A 173 1.17 16.73 6.96
N ASN A 174 2.02 17.60 7.54
CA ASN A 174 3.42 17.71 7.14
C ASN A 174 4.21 16.40 7.33
N TYR A 175 3.92 15.62 8.37
CA TYR A 175 4.48 14.27 8.50
C TYR A 175 4.09 13.40 7.31
N MET A 176 2.82 13.34 6.98
CA MET A 176 2.28 12.45 5.94
C MET A 176 2.72 12.81 4.52
N ILE A 177 2.93 14.10 4.22
CA ILE A 177 3.26 14.55 2.86
C ILE A 177 4.75 14.79 2.62
N LYS A 178 5.57 14.90 3.67
CA LYS A 178 6.98 15.29 3.54
C LYS A 178 7.92 14.49 4.44
N ILE A 179 7.74 14.57 5.76
CA ILE A 179 8.74 14.08 6.72
C ILE A 179 8.91 12.56 6.62
N ASN A 180 7.81 11.82 6.58
CA ASN A 180 7.87 10.35 6.59
C ASN A 180 8.52 9.79 5.31
N SER A 181 8.21 10.37 4.13
CA SER A 181 8.87 9.98 2.88
C SER A 181 10.35 10.33 2.89
N LYS A 182 10.70 11.54 3.36
CA LYS A 182 12.10 11.94 3.51
C LYS A 182 12.87 10.93 4.38
N ASN A 183 12.32 10.56 5.53
CA ASN A 183 12.95 9.61 6.47
C ASN A 183 13.04 8.18 5.89
N LEU A 184 11.97 7.72 5.21
CA LEU A 184 11.95 6.38 4.63
C LEU A 184 12.99 6.21 3.52
N PHE A 185 13.10 7.21 2.64
CA PHE A 185 13.94 7.15 1.45
C PHE A 185 15.33 7.80 1.64
N ASN A 186 15.64 8.38 2.82
CA ASN A 186 16.89 9.11 3.12
C ASN A 186 17.14 10.29 2.16
N LEU A 187 16.13 11.12 1.94
CA LEU A 187 16.19 12.31 1.09
C LEU A 187 16.62 13.56 1.87
#